data_55c901ce7378f8d708c0a4feebd08e31
#
_entry.id   55c901ce7378f8d708c0a4feebd08e31
#
_cell.length_a   1.000
_cell.length_b   1.000
_cell.length_c   1.000
_cell.angle_alpha   90.00
_cell.angle_beta   90.00
_cell.angle_gamma   90.00
#
_symmetry.space_group_name_H-M   'P 1'
#
loop_
_entity.id
_entity.type
_entity.pdbx_description
1 polymer ?
#
loop_
_entity_poly.entity_id
_entity_poly.type
_entity_poly.pdbx_seq_one_letter_code
_entity_poly.pdbx_strand_id
1 'polypeptide(L)'
;MDYNQLKIRILNLFHGSQELASEEILKLLQESKVESSDKAVKMALMRYSRQGLLARGKKAGVFHYRLTEKGLARRNWLSKTR
;
A
#
# COMPACT_ATOMS: atom_id res chain seq x y z
N MET A 1 12.83 8.79 -4.23
CA MET A 1 11.35 8.86 -4.21
C MET A 1 10.89 9.44 -2.90
N ASP A 2 10.03 10.45 -2.93
CA ASP A 2 9.57 11.04 -1.69
C ASP A 2 8.43 10.22 -1.07
N TYR A 3 8.03 10.62 0.12
CA TYR A 3 7.05 9.91 0.92
C TYR A 3 5.68 9.81 0.23
N ASN A 4 5.24 10.90 -0.39
CA ASN A 4 3.93 10.93 -1.04
C ASN A 4 3.91 10.06 -2.30
N GLN A 5 5.01 10.02 -3.05
CA GLN A 5 5.08 9.18 -4.23
C GLN A 5 5.00 7.70 -3.86
N LEU A 6 5.67 7.29 -2.79
CA LEU A 6 5.59 5.92 -2.33
C LEU A 6 4.16 5.56 -1.91
N LYS A 7 3.48 6.47 -1.20
CA LYS A 7 2.09 6.28 -0.79
C LYS A 7 1.19 6.09 -2.01
N ILE A 8 1.31 6.95 -3.01
CA ILE A 8 0.52 6.86 -4.23
C ILE A 8 0.74 5.51 -4.92
N ARG A 9 2.00 5.09 -5.05
CA ARG A 9 2.33 3.83 -5.69
C ARG A 9 1.73 2.64 -4.95
N ILE A 10 1.83 2.64 -3.63
CA ILE A 10 1.29 1.53 -2.83
C ILE A 10 -0.24 1.49 -2.93
N LEU A 11 -0.91 2.62 -2.75
CA LEU A 11 -2.37 2.64 -2.79
C LEU A 11 -2.91 2.24 -4.16
N ASN A 12 -2.17 2.56 -5.24
CA ASN A 12 -2.58 2.22 -6.59
C ASN A 12 -2.41 0.73 -6.94
N LEU A 13 -1.74 -0.05 -6.08
CA LEU A 13 -1.62 -1.49 -6.31
C LEU A 13 -2.94 -2.23 -6.06
N PHE A 14 -3.82 -1.65 -5.27
CA PHE A 14 -5.07 -2.31 -4.87
C PHE A 14 -6.18 -1.97 -5.84
N HIS A 15 -6.90 -3.00 -6.30
CA HIS A 15 -8.01 -2.86 -7.22
C HIS A 15 -9.27 -3.45 -6.59
N GLY A 16 -10.29 -2.61 -6.37
CA GLY A 16 -11.52 -3.05 -5.76
C GLY A 16 -11.29 -3.57 -4.35
N SER A 17 -11.82 -4.74 -4.05
CA SER A 17 -11.70 -5.37 -2.75
C SER A 17 -10.53 -6.37 -2.67
N GLN A 18 -9.58 -6.27 -3.58
CA GLN A 18 -8.44 -7.18 -3.65
C GLN A 18 -7.59 -7.12 -2.39
N GLU A 19 -7.18 -8.30 -1.92
CA GLU A 19 -6.22 -8.44 -0.83
C GLU A 19 -4.85 -8.75 -1.40
N LEU A 20 -3.81 -8.14 -0.85
CA LEU A 20 -2.43 -8.40 -1.26
C LEU A 20 -1.59 -8.73 -0.03
N ALA A 21 -0.81 -9.80 -0.12
CA ALA A 21 0.18 -10.12 0.90
C ALA A 21 1.34 -9.14 0.82
N SER A 22 2.06 -8.94 1.94
CA SER A 22 3.19 -8.03 1.97
C SER A 22 4.23 -8.36 0.90
N GLU A 23 4.49 -9.64 0.67
CA GLU A 23 5.45 -10.08 -0.34
C GLU A 23 5.00 -9.75 -1.75
N GLU A 24 3.69 -9.86 -2.02
CA GLU A 24 3.14 -9.48 -3.30
C GLU A 24 3.31 -7.98 -3.56
N ILE A 25 3.08 -7.18 -2.51
CA ILE A 25 3.25 -5.73 -2.62
C ILE A 25 4.70 -5.39 -2.96
N LEU A 26 5.65 -6.01 -2.26
CA LEU A 26 7.07 -5.81 -2.53
C LEU A 26 7.44 -6.17 -3.96
N LYS A 27 6.92 -7.30 -4.43
CA LYS A 27 7.19 -7.78 -5.79
C LYS A 27 6.63 -6.81 -6.83
N LEU A 28 5.38 -6.37 -6.64
CA LEU A 28 4.74 -5.44 -7.58
C LEU A 28 5.49 -4.10 -7.64
N LEU A 29 5.98 -3.62 -6.50
CA LEU A 29 6.76 -2.40 -6.46
C LEU A 29 8.10 -2.57 -7.20
N GLN A 30 8.74 -3.71 -7.03
CA GLN A 30 9.98 -4.01 -7.73
C GLN A 30 9.76 -4.07 -9.24
N GLU A 31 8.67 -4.70 -9.67
CA GLU A 31 8.33 -4.79 -11.08
C GLU A 31 8.03 -3.42 -11.69
N SER A 32 7.52 -2.50 -10.87
CA SER A 32 7.26 -1.13 -11.29
C SER A 32 8.48 -0.23 -11.16
N LYS A 33 9.63 -0.80 -10.83
CA LYS A 33 10.91 -0.09 -10.67
C LYS A 33 10.83 1.02 -9.60
N VAL A 34 10.07 0.77 -8.56
CA VAL A 34 10.00 1.69 -7.43
C VAL A 34 11.24 1.48 -6.56
N GLU A 35 12.02 2.53 -6.40
CA GLU A 35 13.24 2.48 -5.60
C GLU A 35 12.91 2.71 -4.14
N SER A 36 12.74 1.63 -3.40
CA SER A 36 12.47 1.70 -1.97
C SER A 36 12.91 0.40 -1.33
N SER A 37 13.44 0.47 -0.12
CA SER A 37 13.87 -0.72 0.59
C SER A 37 12.65 -1.49 1.11
N ASP A 38 12.83 -2.80 1.33
CA ASP A 38 11.79 -3.64 1.91
C ASP A 38 11.36 -3.09 3.27
N LYS A 39 12.31 -2.62 4.07
CA LYS A 39 12.02 -2.05 5.38
C LYS A 39 11.14 -0.80 5.26
N ALA A 40 11.45 0.08 4.31
CA ALA A 40 10.66 1.30 4.11
C ALA A 40 9.24 0.97 3.70
N VAL A 41 9.06 -0.02 2.81
CA VAL A 41 7.74 -0.45 2.37
C VAL A 41 6.96 -1.05 3.53
N LYS A 42 7.57 -1.93 4.31
CA LYS A 42 6.90 -2.55 5.46
C LYS A 42 6.49 -1.53 6.50
N MET A 43 7.33 -0.54 6.76
CA MET A 43 6.99 0.54 7.68
C MET A 43 5.85 1.40 7.14
N ALA A 44 5.84 1.67 5.83
CA ALA A 44 4.77 2.42 5.20
C ALA A 44 3.45 1.67 5.32
N LEU A 45 3.44 0.36 5.05
CA LEU A 45 2.24 -0.45 5.18
C LEU A 45 1.67 -0.43 6.60
N MET A 46 2.54 -0.52 7.60
CA MET A 46 2.13 -0.43 8.99
C MET A 46 1.51 0.92 9.29
N ARG A 47 2.13 2.00 8.81
CA ARG A 47 1.65 3.36 9.03
C ARG A 47 0.29 3.56 8.39
N TYR A 48 0.11 3.09 7.14
CA TYR A 48 -1.17 3.24 6.44
C TYR A 48 -2.27 2.44 7.12
N SER A 49 -1.92 1.28 7.69
CA SER A 49 -2.88 0.50 8.49
C SER A 49 -3.32 1.26 9.73
N ARG A 50 -2.39 1.91 10.41
CA ARG A 50 -2.71 2.74 11.58
C ARG A 50 -3.56 3.95 11.22
N GLN A 51 -3.36 4.51 10.04
CA GLN A 51 -4.14 5.64 9.54
C GLN A 51 -5.52 5.23 9.03
N GLY A 52 -5.79 3.93 8.98
CA GLY A 52 -7.05 3.42 8.48
C GLY A 52 -7.18 3.42 6.96
N LEU A 53 -6.08 3.63 6.24
CA LEU A 53 -6.08 3.60 4.78
C LEU A 53 -6.06 2.17 4.25
N LEU A 54 -5.43 1.27 4.99
CA LEU A 54 -5.41 -0.16 4.69
C LEU A 54 -5.93 -0.94 5.88
N ALA A 55 -6.65 -2.02 5.60
CA ALA A 55 -7.03 -2.99 6.61
C ALA A 55 -6.02 -4.12 6.56
N ARG A 56 -5.48 -4.49 7.73
CA ARG A 56 -4.48 -5.54 7.83
C ARG A 56 -5.05 -6.76 8.54
N GLY A 57 -4.88 -7.92 7.93
CA GLY A 57 -5.21 -9.19 8.54
C GLY A 57 -4.02 -10.13 8.48
N LYS A 58 -4.06 -11.19 9.26
CA LYS A 58 -2.99 -12.18 9.29
C LYS A 58 -3.58 -13.54 8.99
N LYS A 59 -3.02 -14.22 7.98
CA LYS A 59 -3.44 -15.56 7.59
C LYS A 59 -2.21 -16.44 7.49
N ALA A 60 -2.22 -17.55 8.24
CA ALA A 60 -1.11 -18.50 8.24
C ALA A 60 0.24 -17.82 8.49
N GLY A 61 0.28 -16.85 9.40
CA GLY A 61 1.49 -16.15 9.74
C GLY A 61 1.89 -15.03 8.79
N VAL A 62 1.12 -14.78 7.74
CA VAL A 62 1.45 -13.78 6.72
C VAL A 62 0.45 -12.64 6.80
N PHE A 63 0.96 -11.41 6.81
CA PHE A 63 0.10 -10.22 6.77
C PHE A 63 -0.45 -10.00 5.38
N HIS A 64 -1.75 -9.70 5.32
CA HIS A 64 -2.45 -9.33 4.10
C HIS A 64 -3.06 -7.95 4.29
N TYR A 65 -3.13 -7.18 3.23
CA TYR A 65 -3.62 -5.81 3.25
C TYR A 65 -4.74 -5.64 2.23
N ARG A 66 -5.67 -4.77 2.57
CA ARG A 66 -6.81 -4.44 1.71
C ARG A 66 -7.05 -2.94 1.79
N LEU A 67 -7.42 -2.33 0.67
CA LEU A 67 -7.75 -0.90 0.65
C LEU A 67 -9.10 -0.68 1.33
N THR A 68 -9.13 0.24 2.28
CA THR A 68 -10.37 0.64 2.96
C THR A 68 -11.08 1.72 2.16
N GLU A 69 -12.32 2.06 2.55
CA GLU A 69 -13.02 3.19 1.93
C GLU A 69 -12.23 4.49 2.12
N LYS A 70 -11.66 4.67 3.30
CA LYS A 70 -10.81 5.83 3.58
C LYS A 70 -9.58 5.83 2.70
N GLY A 71 -8.97 4.65 2.48
CA GLY A 71 -7.82 4.51 1.60
C GLY A 71 -8.17 4.83 0.16
N LEU A 72 -9.33 4.36 -0.30
CA LEU A 72 -9.79 4.66 -1.65
C LEU A 72 -10.01 6.16 -1.84
N ALA A 73 -10.63 6.82 -0.87
CA ALA A 73 -10.83 8.27 -0.93
C ALA A 73 -9.50 9.01 -0.97
N ARG A 74 -8.53 8.57 -0.15
CA ARG A 74 -7.21 9.19 -0.15
C ARG A 74 -6.48 8.97 -1.47
N ARG A 75 -6.58 7.77 -2.03
CA ARG A 75 -5.98 7.48 -3.33
C ARG A 75 -6.54 8.41 -4.41
N ASN A 76 -7.86 8.57 -4.44
CA ASN A 76 -8.50 9.43 -5.42
C ASN A 76 -8.11 10.90 -5.23
N TRP A 77 -8.02 11.34 -3.97
CA TRP A 77 -7.62 12.70 -3.66
C TRP A 77 -6.17 12.95 -4.13
N LEU A 78 -5.26 12.03 -3.85
CA LEU A 78 -3.87 12.16 -4.25
C LEU A 78 -3.72 12.20 -5.77
N SER A 79 -4.55 11.44 -6.49
CA SER A 79 -4.52 11.45 -7.95
C SER A 79 -4.98 12.78 -8.53
N LYS A 80 -5.88 13.46 -7.85
CA LYS A 80 -6.41 14.74 -8.33
C LYS A 80 -5.49 15.92 -8.05
N THR A 81 -4.61 15.79 -7.07
CA THR A 81 -3.75 16.91 -6.65
C THR A 81 -2.38 16.93 -7.32
N ARG A 82 -2.18 16.11 -8.31
CA ARG A 82 -0.92 16.05 -9.04
C ARG A 82 -0.71 17.22 -9.97
#